data_85146037fdac27c7da3469805e318589
#
_entry.id   85146037fdac27c7da3469805e318589
#
_cell.length_a   1.000
_cell.length_b   1.000
_cell.length_c   1.000
_cell.angle_alpha   90.00
_cell.angle_beta   90.00
_cell.angle_gamma   90.00
#
_symmetry.space_group_name_H-M   'P 1'
#
loop_
_entity.id
_entity.type
_entity.pdbx_description
1 polymer ?
#
loop_
_entity_poly.entity_id
_entity_poly.type
_entity_poly.pdbx_seq_one_letter_code
_entity_poly.pdbx_strand_id
1 'polypeptide(L)'
;VYPSSPPRPATSHSPRLWAGALATAALVAALIPGASGARAAGPAGAADNPYERGPAPTVASIEADLGPYAVSQTPVSPVSVSGFGGGTIYYPTSTADGTFGAVAIVPGFTGTQSSLSWLGPRLASQGFVVFTIDTITVLDQPASRGHQLLAALDYLTERSAVSGRIDSARLGVMGHSMGGGGTLEAARSRTSLKAAIPLTAWNLDKTWPEVRTPTLVVGADGDTVAPVATHSEPFYTSLPGSLDKAYLELKGATHNAPNTANTTIAKYSVSWLKRFIDSDTRYEQFLCPLPQPGPAIVEYRGNCPHPS
;
A
#
# COMPACT_ATOMS: atom_id res chain seq x y z
N VAL A 1 17.98 -46.58 31.47
CA VAL A 1 16.94 -47.15 32.34
C VAL A 1 15.70 -46.29 32.15
N TYR A 2 14.75 -46.80 31.38
CA TYR A 2 13.41 -46.23 31.23
C TYR A 2 12.48 -46.87 32.25
N PRO A 3 11.48 -46.20 32.78
CA PRO A 3 10.28 -46.85 33.26
C PRO A 3 9.07 -46.61 32.37
N SER A 4 8.37 -47.69 32.18
CA SER A 4 7.19 -47.97 31.39
C SER A 4 5.91 -47.32 31.91
N SER A 5 5.00 -46.93 30.99
CA SER A 5 3.64 -46.47 31.25
C SER A 5 2.64 -47.61 31.47
N PRO A 6 1.61 -47.46 32.31
CA PRO A 6 0.54 -48.45 32.47
C PRO A 6 -0.64 -48.20 31.52
N PRO A 7 -1.52 -49.25 31.32
CA PRO A 7 -2.56 -49.25 30.26
C PRO A 7 -3.89 -48.63 30.69
N ARG A 8 -4.70 -48.26 29.68
CA ARG A 8 -6.08 -47.77 29.81
C ARG A 8 -7.06 -48.89 30.09
N PRO A 9 -8.12 -48.66 30.84
CA PRO A 9 -9.29 -49.56 30.85
C PRO A 9 -10.34 -49.16 29.78
N ALA A 10 -10.89 -50.20 29.18
CA ALA A 10 -12.03 -50.14 28.29
C ALA A 10 -13.35 -50.11 29.07
N THR A 11 -14.30 -49.30 28.65
CA THR A 11 -15.72 -49.44 29.09
C THR A 11 -16.64 -49.47 27.88
N SER A 12 -17.30 -50.64 27.75
CA SER A 12 -18.42 -50.92 26.90
C SER A 12 -19.70 -50.33 27.46
N HIS A 13 -20.55 -49.77 26.62
CA HIS A 13 -21.99 -49.63 26.94
C HIS A 13 -22.88 -49.74 25.71
N SER A 14 -23.85 -50.62 25.86
CA SER A 14 -24.86 -51.08 24.95
C SER A 14 -26.01 -50.07 24.67
N PRO A 15 -26.80 -50.33 23.66
CA PRO A 15 -27.83 -49.37 23.17
C PRO A 15 -29.15 -49.51 23.93
N ARG A 16 -29.86 -48.42 24.11
CA ARG A 16 -31.24 -48.39 24.53
C ARG A 16 -32.13 -47.89 23.39
N LEU A 17 -32.93 -48.81 22.86
CA LEU A 17 -34.12 -48.57 22.06
C LEU A 17 -35.21 -47.93 22.93
N TRP A 18 -35.83 -46.88 22.45
CA TRP A 18 -37.18 -46.48 22.88
C TRP A 18 -38.03 -46.16 21.66
N ALA A 19 -39.16 -46.85 21.64
CA ALA A 19 -40.15 -46.78 20.58
C ALA A 19 -41.20 -45.69 20.84
N GLY A 20 -41.64 -45.09 19.77
CA GLY A 20 -43.04 -44.80 19.50
C GLY A 20 -43.74 -43.64 20.19
N ALA A 21 -44.16 -42.67 19.38
CA ALA A 21 -45.52 -42.14 19.41
C ALA A 21 -45.76 -41.28 18.13
N LEU A 22 -46.64 -41.78 17.28
CA LEU A 22 -47.25 -41.05 16.17
C LEU A 22 -48.28 -40.08 16.74
N ALA A 23 -48.13 -38.81 16.52
CA ALA A 23 -49.18 -37.80 16.68
C ALA A 23 -49.41 -37.10 15.36
N THR A 24 -50.57 -37.43 14.75
CA THR A 24 -51.13 -36.72 13.59
C THR A 24 -51.64 -35.36 14.03
N ALA A 25 -51.06 -34.30 13.51
CA ALA A 25 -51.59 -32.95 13.65
C ALA A 25 -51.97 -32.40 12.26
N ALA A 26 -53.22 -31.99 12.16
CA ALA A 26 -53.85 -31.47 10.96
C ALA A 26 -53.23 -30.12 10.52
N LEU A 27 -52.95 -30.00 9.21
CA LEU A 27 -52.60 -28.72 8.59
C LEU A 27 -53.84 -27.81 8.55
N VAL A 28 -53.73 -26.68 9.26
CA VAL A 28 -54.56 -25.51 8.99
C VAL A 28 -53.69 -24.54 8.19
N ALA A 29 -53.94 -24.41 6.90
CA ALA A 29 -53.33 -23.43 6.04
C ALA A 29 -53.93 -22.05 6.34
N ALA A 30 -53.22 -21.23 7.10
CA ALA A 30 -53.51 -19.80 7.22
C ALA A 30 -52.82 -19.06 6.08
N LEU A 31 -53.58 -18.54 5.14
CA LEU A 31 -53.18 -17.60 4.11
C LEU A 31 -52.79 -16.27 4.79
N ILE A 32 -51.51 -16.02 4.92
CA ILE A 32 -50.97 -14.70 5.30
C ILE A 32 -50.83 -13.89 4.01
N PRO A 33 -51.48 -12.72 3.87
CA PRO A 33 -51.26 -11.85 2.72
C PRO A 33 -49.79 -11.35 2.76
N GLY A 34 -49.07 -11.57 1.67
CA GLY A 34 -47.71 -11.14 1.51
C GLY A 34 -47.58 -9.63 1.67
N ALA A 35 -46.99 -9.17 2.76
CA ALA A 35 -46.45 -7.83 2.85
C ALA A 35 -45.22 -7.78 1.94
N SER A 36 -45.41 -7.22 0.75
CA SER A 36 -44.28 -6.77 -0.10
C SER A 36 -43.51 -5.72 0.68
N GLY A 37 -42.50 -6.15 1.42
CA GLY A 37 -41.54 -5.25 2.03
C GLY A 37 -40.87 -4.44 0.92
N ALA A 38 -41.31 -3.19 0.75
CA ALA A 38 -40.58 -2.22 -0.02
C ALA A 38 -39.15 -2.12 0.59
N ARG A 39 -38.22 -2.75 -0.08
CA ARG A 39 -36.78 -2.58 0.22
C ARG A 39 -36.50 -1.12 0.00
N ALA A 40 -36.25 -0.36 1.07
CA ALA A 40 -35.83 1.00 0.97
C ALA A 40 -34.64 1.01 0.03
N ALA A 41 -34.75 1.68 -1.12
CA ALA A 41 -33.62 1.96 -1.97
C ALA A 41 -32.65 2.78 -1.11
N GLY A 42 -31.52 2.20 -0.78
CA GLY A 42 -30.40 2.95 -0.22
C GLY A 42 -30.06 4.11 -1.16
N PRO A 43 -29.39 5.16 -0.67
CA PRO A 43 -28.99 6.27 -1.51
C PRO A 43 -28.26 5.71 -2.75
N ALA A 44 -28.60 6.24 -3.94
CA ALA A 44 -27.99 5.83 -5.21
C ALA A 44 -26.48 5.81 -5.03
N GLY A 45 -25.89 4.61 -5.04
CA GLY A 45 -24.47 4.43 -4.80
C GLY A 45 -23.67 5.19 -5.85
N ALA A 46 -22.60 5.82 -5.43
CA ALA A 46 -21.48 6.14 -6.31
C ALA A 46 -21.21 4.89 -7.17
N ALA A 47 -20.98 5.07 -8.48
CA ALA A 47 -20.69 3.97 -9.38
C ALA A 47 -19.65 3.05 -8.74
N ASP A 48 -19.96 1.74 -8.66
CA ASP A 48 -19.10 0.77 -7.98
C ASP A 48 -17.68 0.89 -8.50
N ASN A 49 -16.74 1.32 -7.63
CA ASN A 49 -15.34 1.40 -7.98
C ASN A 49 -14.78 -0.02 -8.17
N PRO A 50 -14.40 -0.45 -9.39
CA PRO A 50 -13.93 -1.81 -9.66
C PRO A 50 -12.61 -2.14 -8.94
N TYR A 51 -11.95 -1.14 -8.37
CA TYR A 51 -10.68 -1.28 -7.66
C TYR A 51 -10.84 -1.29 -6.14
N GLU A 52 -12.06 -1.10 -5.65
CA GLU A 52 -12.42 -1.27 -4.24
C GLU A 52 -12.53 -2.76 -3.91
N ARG A 53 -11.41 -3.37 -3.57
CA ARG A 53 -11.24 -4.82 -3.43
C ARG A 53 -10.89 -5.25 -2.02
N GLY A 54 -11.20 -6.52 -1.73
CA GLY A 54 -10.91 -7.11 -0.42
C GLY A 54 -11.85 -6.60 0.69
N PRO A 55 -11.61 -7.02 1.93
CA PRO A 55 -12.41 -6.62 3.08
C PRO A 55 -12.28 -5.12 3.37
N ALA A 56 -13.28 -4.55 4.06
CA ALA A 56 -13.19 -3.18 4.55
C ALA A 56 -11.93 -3.01 5.43
N PRO A 57 -11.11 -1.97 5.18
CA PRO A 57 -9.87 -1.79 5.92
C PRO A 57 -10.14 -1.37 7.38
N THR A 58 -9.29 -1.85 8.28
CA THR A 58 -9.25 -1.47 9.69
C THR A 58 -7.86 -0.98 10.05
N VAL A 59 -7.70 -0.31 11.20
CA VAL A 59 -6.37 0.06 11.71
C VAL A 59 -5.48 -1.18 11.79
N ALA A 60 -5.98 -2.29 12.35
CA ALA A 60 -5.23 -3.52 12.47
C ALA A 60 -4.79 -4.08 11.09
N SER A 61 -5.64 -4.02 10.06
CA SER A 61 -5.31 -4.56 8.74
C SER A 61 -4.27 -3.73 7.98
N ILE A 62 -4.24 -2.40 8.17
CA ILE A 62 -3.23 -1.53 7.54
C ILE A 62 -1.91 -1.47 8.34
N GLU A 63 -1.93 -1.86 9.61
CA GLU A 63 -0.75 -1.97 10.47
C GLU A 63 -0.15 -3.38 10.46
N ALA A 64 -0.88 -4.40 10.01
CA ALA A 64 -0.39 -5.77 9.88
C ALA A 64 0.79 -5.89 8.91
N ASP A 65 1.71 -6.80 9.14
CA ASP A 65 2.90 -6.99 8.29
C ASP A 65 2.55 -7.39 6.86
N LEU A 66 1.46 -8.11 6.67
CA LEU A 66 0.95 -8.51 5.37
C LEU A 66 -0.56 -8.24 5.28
N GLY A 67 -1.00 -7.89 4.08
CA GLY A 67 -2.40 -7.74 3.71
C GLY A 67 -3.04 -9.06 3.28
N PRO A 68 -4.25 -9.02 2.70
CA PRO A 68 -5.04 -10.21 2.40
C PRO A 68 -4.55 -11.02 1.19
N TYR A 69 -3.67 -10.49 0.35
CA TYR A 69 -3.19 -11.19 -0.83
C TYR A 69 -1.92 -12.00 -0.56
N ALA A 70 -1.91 -13.26 -1.01
CA ALA A 70 -0.67 -14.04 -1.10
C ALA A 70 0.25 -13.40 -2.15
N VAL A 71 1.54 -13.32 -1.85
CA VAL A 71 2.54 -12.61 -2.67
C VAL A 71 3.55 -13.59 -3.25
N SER A 72 3.93 -13.36 -4.50
CA SER A 72 5.10 -13.94 -5.14
C SER A 72 6.07 -12.84 -5.55
N GLN A 73 7.30 -13.22 -5.88
CA GLN A 73 8.31 -12.29 -6.36
C GLN A 73 9.10 -12.88 -7.52
N THR A 74 9.65 -12.00 -8.36
CA THR A 74 10.56 -12.37 -9.44
C THR A 74 11.70 -11.36 -9.55
N PRO A 75 12.95 -11.82 -9.61
CA PRO A 75 14.09 -10.93 -9.82
C PRO A 75 14.12 -10.43 -11.26
N VAL A 76 14.63 -9.23 -11.46
CA VAL A 76 14.90 -8.63 -12.77
C VAL A 76 16.39 -8.31 -12.86
N SER A 77 17.07 -9.00 -13.77
CA SER A 77 18.52 -8.83 -13.95
C SER A 77 18.85 -7.48 -14.58
N PRO A 78 19.92 -6.79 -14.15
CA PRO A 78 20.36 -5.54 -14.78
C PRO A 78 20.72 -5.69 -16.26
N VAL A 79 21.16 -6.88 -16.70
CA VAL A 79 21.49 -7.12 -18.12
C VAL A 79 20.26 -7.30 -19.01
N SER A 80 19.05 -7.48 -18.42
CA SER A 80 17.80 -7.63 -19.16
C SER A 80 16.99 -6.34 -19.30
N VAL A 81 17.50 -5.24 -18.77
CA VAL A 81 16.81 -3.93 -18.73
C VAL A 81 17.71 -2.82 -19.24
N SER A 82 17.11 -1.68 -19.54
CA SER A 82 17.81 -0.44 -19.86
C SER A 82 17.17 0.72 -19.12
N GLY A 83 17.98 1.69 -18.72
CA GLY A 83 17.51 2.88 -18.04
C GLY A 83 17.39 2.75 -16.50
N PHE A 84 17.68 1.57 -15.92
CA PHE A 84 17.79 1.34 -14.48
C PHE A 84 18.58 0.04 -14.22
N GLY A 85 18.89 -0.25 -12.96
CA GLY A 85 19.82 -1.32 -12.56
C GLY A 85 19.20 -2.69 -12.28
N GLY A 86 17.96 -2.95 -12.74
CA GLY A 86 17.25 -4.18 -12.39
C GLY A 86 16.51 -4.07 -11.04
N GLY A 87 16.24 -5.21 -10.38
CA GLY A 87 15.53 -5.17 -9.10
C GLY A 87 14.70 -6.41 -8.80
N THR A 88 13.66 -6.26 -7.97
CA THR A 88 12.72 -7.34 -7.63
C THR A 88 11.28 -6.86 -7.75
N ILE A 89 10.47 -7.61 -8.50
CA ILE A 89 9.03 -7.37 -8.63
C ILE A 89 8.30 -8.28 -7.63
N TYR A 90 7.45 -7.71 -6.79
CA TYR A 90 6.54 -8.39 -5.87
C TYR A 90 5.11 -8.21 -6.37
N TYR A 91 4.30 -9.27 -6.34
CA TYR A 91 2.94 -9.19 -6.91
C TYR A 91 1.97 -10.17 -6.26
N PRO A 92 0.66 -9.84 -6.20
CA PRO A 92 -0.37 -10.78 -5.79
C PRO A 92 -0.39 -12.02 -6.69
N THR A 93 -0.47 -13.22 -6.09
CA THR A 93 -0.50 -14.47 -6.87
C THR A 93 -1.84 -14.69 -7.58
N SER A 94 -2.94 -14.27 -6.94
CA SER A 94 -4.29 -14.35 -7.52
C SER A 94 -4.47 -13.28 -8.61
N THR A 95 -5.19 -13.65 -9.67
CA THR A 95 -5.69 -12.75 -10.71
C THR A 95 -7.22 -12.67 -10.74
N ALA A 96 -7.88 -13.26 -9.74
CA ALA A 96 -9.34 -13.30 -9.67
C ALA A 96 -9.97 -11.90 -9.63
N ASP A 97 -9.25 -10.92 -9.05
CA ASP A 97 -9.69 -9.52 -8.96
C ASP A 97 -9.25 -8.67 -10.18
N GLY A 98 -8.73 -9.30 -11.23
CA GLY A 98 -8.25 -8.61 -12.44
C GLY A 98 -6.86 -7.97 -12.26
N THR A 99 -6.66 -6.80 -12.89
CA THR A 99 -5.35 -6.09 -12.89
C THR A 99 -5.19 -5.21 -11.65
N PHE A 100 -3.96 -5.03 -11.22
CA PHE A 100 -3.58 -4.22 -10.05
C PHE A 100 -2.90 -2.92 -10.47
N GLY A 101 -2.95 -1.92 -9.60
CA GLY A 101 -2.08 -0.77 -9.70
C GLY A 101 -0.62 -1.15 -9.41
N ALA A 102 0.34 -0.33 -9.86
CA ALA A 102 1.75 -0.64 -9.67
C ALA A 102 2.55 0.52 -9.07
N VAL A 103 3.60 0.18 -8.32
CA VAL A 103 4.47 1.13 -7.63
C VAL A 103 5.93 0.77 -7.86
N ALA A 104 6.73 1.71 -8.37
CA ALA A 104 8.19 1.58 -8.42
C ALA A 104 8.82 2.28 -7.20
N ILE A 105 9.84 1.64 -6.61
CA ILE A 105 10.50 2.11 -5.38
C ILE A 105 12.00 2.14 -5.59
N VAL A 106 12.65 3.29 -5.32
CA VAL A 106 14.07 3.49 -5.53
C VAL A 106 14.81 3.85 -4.23
N PRO A 107 16.01 3.27 -3.97
CA PRO A 107 16.79 3.55 -2.77
C PRO A 107 17.46 4.92 -2.80
N GLY A 108 18.10 5.28 -1.67
CA GLY A 108 18.94 6.46 -1.51
C GLY A 108 20.37 6.30 -2.05
N PHE A 109 21.20 7.32 -1.82
CA PHE A 109 22.62 7.35 -2.18
C PHE A 109 23.36 6.18 -1.54
N THR A 110 24.21 5.49 -2.31
CA THR A 110 24.90 4.24 -1.96
C THR A 110 24.01 3.04 -1.60
N GLY A 111 22.70 3.23 -1.57
CA GLY A 111 21.74 2.16 -1.28
C GLY A 111 21.44 1.29 -2.51
N THR A 112 21.03 0.06 -2.23
CA THR A 112 20.48 -0.89 -3.20
C THR A 112 19.01 -1.16 -2.87
N GLN A 113 18.27 -1.81 -3.76
CA GLN A 113 16.88 -2.19 -3.55
C GLN A 113 16.64 -2.91 -2.22
N SER A 114 17.64 -3.64 -1.72
CA SER A 114 17.53 -4.41 -0.47
C SER A 114 17.19 -3.54 0.74
N SER A 115 17.60 -2.26 0.75
CA SER A 115 17.30 -1.32 1.83
C SER A 115 15.80 -0.99 1.97
N LEU A 116 15.02 -1.17 0.89
CA LEU A 116 13.58 -0.91 0.85
C LEU A 116 12.76 -2.17 0.54
N SER A 117 13.39 -3.34 0.50
CA SER A 117 12.75 -4.60 0.10
C SER A 117 11.58 -5.01 0.99
N TRP A 118 11.55 -4.57 2.25
CA TRP A 118 10.44 -4.83 3.15
C TRP A 118 9.10 -4.22 2.68
N LEU A 119 9.14 -3.12 1.90
CA LEU A 119 7.97 -2.53 1.28
C LEU A 119 7.39 -3.42 0.18
N GLY A 120 8.21 -4.24 -0.47
CA GLY A 120 7.78 -5.13 -1.55
C GLY A 120 6.61 -6.02 -1.16
N PRO A 121 6.79 -7.02 -0.28
CA PRO A 121 5.70 -7.90 0.15
C PRO A 121 4.63 -7.14 0.94
N ARG A 122 5.01 -6.10 1.69
CA ARG A 122 4.06 -5.30 2.47
C ARG A 122 2.99 -4.66 1.58
N LEU A 123 3.39 -3.97 0.52
CA LEU A 123 2.46 -3.30 -0.40
C LEU A 123 1.82 -4.28 -1.39
N ALA A 124 2.57 -5.30 -1.84
CA ALA A 124 2.02 -6.31 -2.75
C ALA A 124 0.89 -7.10 -2.10
N SER A 125 1.00 -7.44 -0.82
CA SER A 125 -0.08 -8.12 -0.09
C SER A 125 -1.33 -7.25 0.11
N GLN A 126 -1.24 -5.95 -0.11
CA GLN A 126 -2.37 -5.03 -0.13
C GLN A 126 -2.99 -4.85 -1.53
N GLY A 127 -2.50 -5.57 -2.54
CA GLY A 127 -3.06 -5.58 -3.90
C GLY A 127 -2.37 -4.61 -4.86
N PHE A 128 -1.05 -4.49 -4.79
CA PHE A 128 -0.24 -3.74 -5.76
C PHE A 128 0.80 -4.66 -6.42
N VAL A 129 1.23 -4.32 -7.64
CA VAL A 129 2.50 -4.83 -8.17
C VAL A 129 3.59 -3.84 -7.76
N VAL A 130 4.58 -4.30 -7.03
CA VAL A 130 5.62 -3.46 -6.45
C VAL A 130 6.98 -3.81 -7.04
N PHE A 131 7.70 -2.82 -7.52
CA PHE A 131 9.02 -3.01 -8.09
C PHE A 131 10.06 -2.22 -7.31
N THR A 132 10.83 -2.89 -6.45
CA THR A 132 12.01 -2.30 -5.84
C THR A 132 13.17 -2.38 -6.82
N ILE A 133 13.74 -1.23 -7.19
CA ILE A 133 14.77 -1.17 -8.23
C ILE A 133 16.15 -0.85 -7.66
N ASP A 134 17.16 -1.37 -8.31
CA ASP A 134 18.52 -0.85 -8.21
C ASP A 134 18.75 0.28 -9.23
N THR A 135 19.61 1.22 -8.90
CA THR A 135 20.03 2.27 -9.82
C THR A 135 21.21 1.81 -10.69
N ILE A 136 21.42 2.47 -11.83
CA ILE A 136 22.54 2.18 -12.75
C ILE A 136 23.86 2.29 -11.99
N THR A 137 23.99 3.34 -11.18
CA THR A 137 25.06 3.43 -10.19
C THR A 137 24.48 3.83 -8.83
N VAL A 138 25.06 3.34 -7.75
CA VAL A 138 24.63 3.71 -6.39
C VAL A 138 24.88 5.19 -6.07
N LEU A 139 25.64 5.89 -6.91
CA LEU A 139 25.99 7.32 -6.78
C LEU A 139 25.06 8.25 -7.55
N ASP A 140 24.05 7.69 -8.25
CA ASP A 140 23.11 8.47 -9.07
C ASP A 140 22.40 9.54 -8.26
N GLN A 141 22.25 10.72 -8.86
CA GLN A 141 21.62 11.88 -8.26
C GLN A 141 20.08 11.81 -8.39
N PRO A 142 19.30 12.61 -7.66
CA PRO A 142 17.85 12.56 -7.66
C PRO A 142 17.20 12.58 -9.06
N ALA A 143 17.63 13.47 -9.95
CA ALA A 143 17.09 13.55 -11.31
C ALA A 143 17.25 12.23 -12.09
N SER A 144 18.46 11.60 -12.00
CA SER A 144 18.71 10.29 -12.60
C SER A 144 17.80 9.21 -12.00
N ARG A 145 17.62 9.20 -10.66
CA ARG A 145 16.74 8.24 -9.98
C ARG A 145 15.28 8.42 -10.39
N GLY A 146 14.85 9.64 -10.63
CA GLY A 146 13.51 9.93 -11.17
C GLY A 146 13.31 9.32 -12.56
N HIS A 147 14.26 9.51 -13.47
CA HIS A 147 14.22 8.87 -14.80
C HIS A 147 14.21 7.34 -14.71
N GLN A 148 14.99 6.77 -13.79
CA GLN A 148 15.06 5.33 -13.59
C GLN A 148 13.75 4.74 -13.02
N LEU A 149 13.07 5.46 -12.11
CA LEU A 149 11.73 5.11 -11.67
C LEU A 149 10.74 5.02 -12.84
N LEU A 150 10.77 6.01 -13.73
CA LEU A 150 9.89 6.05 -14.90
C LEU A 150 10.21 4.93 -15.89
N ALA A 151 11.50 4.67 -16.16
CA ALA A 151 11.94 3.56 -17.01
C ALA A 151 11.53 2.18 -16.41
N ALA A 152 11.60 2.05 -15.09
CA ALA A 152 11.15 0.83 -14.40
C ALA A 152 9.63 0.63 -14.50
N LEU A 153 8.83 1.68 -14.41
CA LEU A 153 7.37 1.60 -14.62
C LEU A 153 7.04 1.22 -16.07
N ASP A 154 7.76 1.76 -17.06
CA ASP A 154 7.57 1.42 -18.46
C ASP A 154 7.95 -0.06 -18.72
N TYR A 155 9.08 -0.52 -18.17
CA TYR A 155 9.43 -1.93 -18.22
C TYR A 155 8.36 -2.81 -17.56
N LEU A 156 7.88 -2.40 -16.39
CA LEU A 156 6.93 -3.17 -15.60
C LEU A 156 5.62 -3.40 -16.37
N THR A 157 5.11 -2.37 -17.03
CA THR A 157 3.84 -2.41 -17.76
C THR A 157 3.94 -3.01 -19.16
N GLU A 158 5.10 -2.89 -19.83
CA GLU A 158 5.23 -3.27 -21.22
C GLU A 158 5.97 -4.60 -21.44
N ARG A 159 6.97 -4.90 -20.60
CA ARG A 159 7.95 -5.97 -20.89
C ARG A 159 8.13 -6.99 -19.77
N SER A 160 7.63 -6.71 -18.56
CA SER A 160 7.81 -7.63 -17.44
C SER A 160 6.97 -8.90 -17.61
N ALA A 161 7.42 -9.99 -16.98
CA ALA A 161 6.67 -11.25 -16.95
C ALA A 161 5.30 -11.14 -16.27
N VAL A 162 5.04 -10.02 -15.56
CA VAL A 162 3.79 -9.75 -14.85
C VAL A 162 2.99 -8.59 -15.45
N SER A 163 3.38 -8.09 -16.63
CA SER A 163 2.71 -6.95 -17.29
C SER A 163 1.20 -7.15 -17.45
N GLY A 164 0.75 -8.37 -17.77
CA GLY A 164 -0.67 -8.70 -17.85
C GLY A 164 -1.45 -8.62 -16.53
N ARG A 165 -0.79 -8.40 -15.40
CA ARG A 165 -1.41 -8.18 -14.08
C ARG A 165 -1.57 -6.71 -13.73
N ILE A 166 -1.09 -5.79 -14.57
CA ILE A 166 -0.96 -4.37 -14.26
C ILE A 166 -1.93 -3.55 -15.08
N ASP A 167 -2.56 -2.59 -14.42
CA ASP A 167 -3.26 -1.50 -15.06
C ASP A 167 -2.30 -0.32 -15.24
N SER A 168 -1.88 -0.06 -16.47
CA SER A 168 -0.92 0.98 -16.81
C SER A 168 -1.42 2.41 -16.55
N ALA A 169 -2.72 2.59 -16.29
CA ALA A 169 -3.28 3.88 -15.89
C ALA A 169 -3.18 4.16 -14.39
N ARG A 170 -2.77 3.16 -13.59
CA ARG A 170 -2.76 3.21 -12.13
C ARG A 170 -1.37 2.99 -11.55
N LEU A 171 -0.49 3.98 -11.75
CA LEU A 171 0.93 3.90 -11.39
C LEU A 171 1.31 4.91 -10.31
N GLY A 172 2.22 4.51 -9.42
CA GLY A 172 2.80 5.36 -8.39
C GLY A 172 4.31 5.16 -8.25
N VAL A 173 4.93 6.07 -7.52
CA VAL A 173 6.38 6.07 -7.25
C VAL A 173 6.67 6.34 -5.78
N MET A 174 7.71 5.70 -5.26
CA MET A 174 8.23 5.91 -3.91
C MET A 174 9.76 5.89 -3.92
N GLY A 175 10.38 6.49 -2.91
CA GLY A 175 11.83 6.40 -2.77
C GLY A 175 12.34 7.03 -1.49
N HIS A 176 13.53 6.62 -1.07
CA HIS A 176 14.21 7.09 0.12
C HIS A 176 15.34 8.06 -0.21
N SER A 177 15.52 9.11 0.60
CA SER A 177 16.66 10.03 0.50
C SER A 177 16.79 10.65 -0.90
N MET A 178 17.91 10.48 -1.61
CA MET A 178 18.03 10.87 -3.03
C MET A 178 17.00 10.14 -3.92
N GLY A 179 16.56 8.95 -3.55
CA GLY A 179 15.42 8.27 -4.20
C GLY A 179 14.11 8.97 -3.93
N GLY A 180 13.91 9.54 -2.74
CA GLY A 180 12.78 10.40 -2.43
C GLY A 180 12.79 11.69 -3.25
N GLY A 181 13.98 12.30 -3.43
CA GLY A 181 14.16 13.38 -4.40
C GLY A 181 13.80 12.94 -5.82
N GLY A 182 14.24 11.73 -6.22
CA GLY A 182 13.88 11.12 -7.50
C GLY A 182 12.38 10.86 -7.65
N THR A 183 11.69 10.58 -6.56
CA THR A 183 10.22 10.46 -6.55
C THR A 183 9.54 11.78 -6.94
N LEU A 184 10.02 12.90 -6.42
CA LEU A 184 9.53 14.24 -6.81
C LEU A 184 9.86 14.58 -8.26
N GLU A 185 11.07 14.23 -8.72
CA GLU A 185 11.47 14.41 -10.13
C GLU A 185 10.58 13.59 -11.09
N ALA A 186 10.30 12.34 -10.73
CA ALA A 186 9.39 11.50 -11.51
C ALA A 186 7.96 12.06 -11.54
N ALA A 187 7.45 12.51 -10.39
CA ALA A 187 6.11 13.10 -10.26
C ALA A 187 5.98 14.41 -11.05
N ARG A 188 7.04 15.22 -11.11
CA ARG A 188 7.11 16.41 -11.96
C ARG A 188 7.08 16.05 -13.45
N SER A 189 7.81 15.00 -13.82
CA SER A 189 8.01 14.62 -15.23
C SER A 189 6.85 13.84 -15.82
N ARG A 190 6.12 13.05 -15.01
CA ARG A 190 4.98 12.22 -15.46
C ARG A 190 3.74 12.54 -14.65
N THR A 191 2.95 13.50 -15.12
CA THR A 191 1.73 14.00 -14.44
C THR A 191 0.57 13.00 -14.43
N SER A 192 0.67 11.87 -15.14
CA SER A 192 -0.31 10.79 -15.13
C SER A 192 -0.15 9.83 -13.93
N LEU A 193 0.94 9.94 -13.17
CA LEU A 193 1.11 9.19 -11.94
C LEU A 193 -0.02 9.49 -10.95
N LYS A 194 -0.47 8.46 -10.24
CA LYS A 194 -1.59 8.54 -9.30
C LYS A 194 -1.16 8.78 -7.87
N ALA A 195 0.09 8.44 -7.52
CA ALA A 195 0.63 8.68 -6.18
C ALA A 195 2.14 8.82 -6.20
N ALA A 196 2.66 9.69 -5.33
CA ALA A 196 4.09 9.85 -5.06
C ALA A 196 4.31 9.88 -3.54
N ILE A 197 5.31 9.11 -3.06
CA ILE A 197 5.65 9.05 -1.63
C ILE A 197 7.17 9.22 -1.45
N PRO A 198 7.68 10.46 -1.40
CA PRO A 198 9.07 10.74 -1.01
C PRO A 198 9.27 10.48 0.49
N LEU A 199 10.20 9.56 0.83
CA LEU A 199 10.53 9.15 2.19
C LEU A 199 11.85 9.79 2.63
N THR A 200 11.85 10.62 3.68
CA THR A 200 13.01 11.37 4.18
C THR A 200 13.86 11.90 3.01
N ALA A 201 13.18 12.57 2.08
CA ALA A 201 13.72 12.87 0.77
C ALA A 201 14.85 13.91 0.81
N TRP A 202 15.86 13.70 -0.06
CA TRP A 202 16.94 14.65 -0.29
C TRP A 202 16.94 15.10 -1.76
N ASN A 203 16.94 16.42 -2.00
CA ASN A 203 17.15 17.03 -3.31
C ASN A 203 17.76 18.44 -3.12
N LEU A 204 18.54 18.92 -4.09
CA LEU A 204 18.99 20.31 -4.13
C LEU A 204 17.86 21.27 -4.47
N ASP A 205 16.98 20.89 -5.41
CA ASP A 205 15.74 21.62 -5.66
C ASP A 205 14.80 21.48 -4.47
N LYS A 206 14.33 22.61 -3.96
CA LYS A 206 13.44 22.67 -2.79
C LYS A 206 11.99 23.01 -3.12
N THR A 207 11.70 23.25 -4.40
CA THR A 207 10.39 23.76 -4.82
C THR A 207 9.78 22.93 -5.95
N TRP A 208 8.53 22.54 -5.78
CA TRP A 208 7.84 21.58 -6.64
C TRP A 208 6.44 22.07 -7.09
N PRO A 209 6.30 23.31 -7.60
CA PRO A 209 4.99 23.86 -8.00
C PRO A 209 4.43 23.21 -9.26
N GLU A 210 5.25 22.48 -10.02
CA GLU A 210 4.85 21.78 -11.24
C GLU A 210 4.25 20.40 -10.99
N VAL A 211 4.42 19.82 -9.79
CA VAL A 211 3.88 18.50 -9.47
C VAL A 211 2.36 18.52 -9.49
N ARG A 212 1.78 17.52 -10.15
CA ARG A 212 0.33 17.32 -10.26
C ARG A 212 -0.13 15.98 -9.68
N THR A 213 0.82 15.16 -9.24
CA THR A 213 0.57 13.85 -8.66
C THR A 213 0.26 13.98 -7.17
N PRO A 214 -0.83 13.38 -6.65
CA PRO A 214 -1.09 13.30 -5.22
C PRO A 214 0.14 12.82 -4.44
N THR A 215 0.60 13.61 -3.48
CA THR A 215 1.92 13.42 -2.85
C THR A 215 1.86 13.40 -1.34
N LEU A 216 2.33 12.29 -0.73
CA LEU A 216 2.57 12.16 0.70
C LEU A 216 4.06 12.33 1.01
N VAL A 217 4.46 13.47 1.54
CA VAL A 217 5.84 13.74 1.96
C VAL A 217 6.06 13.20 3.37
N VAL A 218 7.04 12.30 3.54
CA VAL A 218 7.38 11.74 4.85
C VAL A 218 8.75 12.28 5.30
N GLY A 219 8.75 12.98 6.43
CA GLY A 219 9.95 13.49 7.13
C GLY A 219 10.20 12.73 8.43
N ALA A 220 11.33 13.01 9.09
CA ALA A 220 11.70 12.45 10.38
C ALA A 220 12.35 13.54 11.25
N ASP A 221 11.91 13.72 12.49
CA ASP A 221 12.34 14.82 13.36
C ASP A 221 13.83 14.77 13.75
N GLY A 222 14.41 13.57 13.79
CA GLY A 222 15.82 13.36 14.06
C GLY A 222 16.69 13.21 12.79
N ASP A 223 16.19 13.59 11.61
CA ASP A 223 16.96 13.51 10.37
C ASP A 223 18.04 14.60 10.32
N THR A 224 19.30 14.19 10.38
CA THR A 224 20.47 15.06 10.29
C THR A 224 21.08 15.11 8.89
N VAL A 225 20.62 14.28 7.94
CA VAL A 225 21.09 14.22 6.54
C VAL A 225 20.20 15.07 5.64
N ALA A 226 18.88 14.94 5.80
CA ALA A 226 17.86 15.75 5.13
C ALA A 226 16.92 16.37 6.18
N PRO A 227 17.42 17.32 7.00
CA PRO A 227 16.62 17.91 8.08
C PRO A 227 15.27 18.42 7.57
N VAL A 228 14.20 18.17 8.32
CA VAL A 228 12.82 18.49 7.90
C VAL A 228 12.68 19.95 7.48
N ALA A 229 13.28 20.88 8.24
CA ALA A 229 13.22 22.32 7.97
C ALA A 229 13.82 22.74 6.61
N THR A 230 14.75 21.96 6.06
CA THR A 230 15.45 22.28 4.80
C THR A 230 15.08 21.35 3.64
N HIS A 231 14.30 20.29 3.90
CA HIS A 231 13.92 19.28 2.91
C HIS A 231 12.41 19.01 2.92
N SER A 232 11.94 18.15 3.80
CA SER A 232 10.54 17.69 3.77
C SER A 232 9.53 18.84 3.89
N GLU A 233 9.78 19.83 4.73
CA GLU A 233 8.97 21.03 4.87
C GLU A 233 8.90 21.87 3.58
N PRO A 234 10.02 22.33 3.01
CA PRO A 234 10.00 23.05 1.74
C PRO A 234 9.38 22.23 0.61
N PHE A 235 9.62 20.92 0.56
CA PHE A 235 9.02 20.06 -0.45
C PHE A 235 7.49 20.08 -0.34
N TYR A 236 6.95 19.83 0.85
CA TYR A 236 5.50 19.86 1.08
C TYR A 236 4.88 21.24 0.82
N THR A 237 5.49 22.29 1.34
CA THR A 237 4.94 23.65 1.26
C THR A 237 4.92 24.20 -0.17
N SER A 238 5.90 23.82 -1.00
CA SER A 238 5.99 24.24 -2.40
C SER A 238 5.07 23.50 -3.35
N LEU A 239 4.55 22.32 -2.97
CA LEU A 239 3.51 21.65 -3.75
C LEU A 239 2.26 22.53 -3.88
N PRO A 240 1.55 22.52 -5.03
CA PRO A 240 0.37 23.34 -5.23
C PRO A 240 -0.67 23.19 -4.13
N GLY A 241 -1.30 24.29 -3.73
CA GLY A 241 -2.33 24.29 -2.67
C GLY A 241 -3.59 23.51 -3.05
N SER A 242 -3.87 23.38 -4.36
CA SER A 242 -5.00 22.61 -4.91
C SER A 242 -4.68 21.13 -5.11
N LEU A 243 -3.43 20.71 -4.88
CA LEU A 243 -3.03 19.33 -5.02
C LEU A 243 -3.44 18.54 -3.77
N ASP A 244 -3.95 17.32 -3.94
CA ASP A 244 -4.05 16.38 -2.84
C ASP A 244 -2.65 16.09 -2.31
N LYS A 245 -2.36 16.58 -1.13
CA LYS A 245 -1.04 16.47 -0.51
C LYS A 245 -1.11 16.26 0.99
N ALA A 246 -0.17 15.49 1.51
CA ALA A 246 0.00 15.34 2.94
C ALA A 246 1.48 15.40 3.33
N TYR A 247 1.72 15.78 4.58
CA TYR A 247 3.00 15.79 5.25
C TYR A 247 2.90 14.96 6.52
N LEU A 248 3.79 13.99 6.66
CA LEU A 248 3.91 13.15 7.85
C LEU A 248 5.31 13.30 8.42
N GLU A 249 5.43 13.78 9.66
CA GLU A 249 6.69 13.84 10.38
C GLU A 249 6.75 12.72 11.44
N LEU A 250 7.69 11.81 11.25
CA LEU A 250 7.92 10.68 12.15
C LEU A 250 8.65 11.15 13.40
N LYS A 251 8.16 10.74 14.57
CA LYS A 251 8.72 11.12 15.87
C LYS A 251 9.82 10.16 16.31
N GLY A 252 10.95 10.71 16.79
CA GLY A 252 12.10 9.95 17.26
C GLY A 252 12.79 9.14 16.17
N ALA A 253 12.56 9.49 14.91
CA ALA A 253 13.06 8.78 13.74
C ALA A 253 14.24 9.51 13.09
N THR A 254 15.14 8.75 12.47
CA THR A 254 16.29 9.29 11.75
C THR A 254 16.13 9.19 10.24
N HIS A 255 17.07 9.73 9.48
CA HIS A 255 17.13 9.62 8.02
C HIS A 255 16.89 8.21 7.49
N ASN A 256 17.38 7.21 8.20
CA ASN A 256 17.33 5.80 7.79
C ASN A 256 16.06 5.06 8.26
N ALA A 257 15.09 5.73 8.84
CA ALA A 257 13.83 5.10 9.25
C ALA A 257 13.14 4.29 8.13
N PRO A 258 13.17 4.72 6.84
CA PRO A 258 12.61 3.93 5.75
C PRO A 258 13.38 2.65 5.40
N ASN A 259 14.63 2.48 5.86
CA ASN A 259 15.47 1.33 5.52
C ASN A 259 15.17 0.08 6.36
N THR A 260 14.27 0.17 7.29
CA THR A 260 13.78 -0.95 8.12
C THR A 260 12.26 -0.94 8.18
N ALA A 261 11.67 -2.10 8.45
CA ALA A 261 10.21 -2.19 8.58
C ALA A 261 9.70 -1.20 9.63
N ASN A 262 8.77 -0.34 9.21
CA ASN A 262 8.19 0.71 10.02
C ASN A 262 6.67 0.76 9.80
N THR A 263 5.94 0.46 10.85
CA THR A 263 4.47 0.34 10.80
C THR A 263 3.81 1.66 10.42
N THR A 264 4.33 2.81 10.89
CA THR A 264 3.76 4.13 10.56
C THR A 264 3.96 4.47 9.10
N ILE A 265 5.17 4.27 8.55
CA ILE A 265 5.43 4.45 7.12
C ILE A 265 4.51 3.54 6.30
N ALA A 266 4.41 2.25 6.67
CA ALA A 266 3.57 1.29 5.95
C ALA A 266 2.09 1.67 5.97
N LYS A 267 1.54 1.99 7.15
CA LYS A 267 0.15 2.41 7.36
C LYS A 267 -0.25 3.54 6.42
N TYR A 268 0.52 4.64 6.44
CA TYR A 268 0.19 5.81 5.64
C TYR A 268 0.52 5.62 4.15
N SER A 269 1.55 4.84 3.82
CA SER A 269 1.82 4.48 2.42
C SER A 269 0.70 3.63 1.83
N VAL A 270 0.25 2.58 2.54
CA VAL A 270 -0.89 1.75 2.11
C VAL A 270 -2.13 2.62 1.93
N SER A 271 -2.46 3.46 2.92
CA SER A 271 -3.66 4.30 2.87
C SER A 271 -3.62 5.28 1.69
N TRP A 272 -2.46 5.91 1.46
CA TRP A 272 -2.26 6.85 0.34
C TRP A 272 -2.36 6.16 -1.02
N LEU A 273 -1.66 5.03 -1.19
CA LEU A 273 -1.67 4.27 -2.45
C LEU A 273 -3.07 3.73 -2.75
N LYS A 274 -3.78 3.18 -1.77
CA LYS A 274 -5.16 2.73 -1.93
C LYS A 274 -6.09 3.86 -2.31
N ARG A 275 -5.96 4.99 -1.62
CA ARG A 275 -6.81 6.16 -1.89
C ARG A 275 -6.62 6.71 -3.30
N PHE A 276 -5.38 6.80 -3.79
CA PHE A 276 -5.08 7.53 -5.03
C PHE A 276 -4.77 6.63 -6.24
N ILE A 277 -4.23 5.44 -6.06
CA ILE A 277 -4.03 4.48 -7.17
C ILE A 277 -5.30 3.67 -7.42
N ASP A 278 -5.97 3.19 -6.36
CA ASP A 278 -7.17 2.37 -6.47
C ASP A 278 -8.46 3.19 -6.37
N SER A 279 -8.39 4.49 -6.09
CA SER A 279 -9.53 5.36 -5.77
C SER A 279 -10.43 4.78 -4.68
N ASP A 280 -9.85 3.99 -3.76
CA ASP A 280 -10.57 3.30 -2.69
C ASP A 280 -10.84 4.26 -1.53
N THR A 281 -12.04 4.83 -1.53
CA THR A 281 -12.47 5.83 -0.55
C THR A 281 -12.61 5.28 0.86
N ARG A 282 -12.63 3.94 1.05
CA ARG A 282 -12.63 3.32 2.38
C ARG A 282 -11.37 3.62 3.19
N TYR A 283 -10.26 3.94 2.49
CA TYR A 283 -9.00 4.31 3.12
C TYR A 283 -8.93 5.78 3.55
N GLU A 284 -9.90 6.63 3.12
CA GLU A 284 -9.99 8.03 3.54
C GLU A 284 -10.00 8.18 5.06
N GLN A 285 -10.67 7.29 5.79
CA GLN A 285 -10.77 7.31 7.25
C GLN A 285 -9.42 7.31 8.00
N PHE A 286 -8.33 6.92 7.33
CA PHE A 286 -6.97 6.91 7.92
C PHE A 286 -6.16 8.16 7.57
N LEU A 287 -6.67 8.97 6.64
CA LEU A 287 -6.04 10.19 6.15
C LEU A 287 -6.82 11.44 6.61
N CYS A 288 -8.14 11.31 6.73
CA CYS A 288 -9.08 12.36 7.11
C CYS A 288 -10.15 11.81 8.08
N PRO A 289 -10.41 12.47 9.24
CA PRO A 289 -9.77 13.70 9.68
C PRO A 289 -8.27 13.53 9.91
N LEU A 290 -7.51 14.63 9.81
CA LEU A 290 -6.04 14.57 9.90
C LEU A 290 -5.57 13.84 11.16
N PRO A 291 -4.68 12.84 11.01
CA PRO A 291 -4.06 12.14 12.14
C PRO A 291 -3.45 13.12 13.15
N GLN A 292 -3.66 12.86 14.43
CA GLN A 292 -3.16 13.70 15.49
C GLN A 292 -1.74 13.31 15.91
N PRO A 293 -0.94 14.26 16.44
CA PRO A 293 0.33 13.96 17.09
C PRO A 293 0.23 12.85 18.12
N GLY A 294 1.27 12.02 18.21
CA GLY A 294 1.26 10.85 19.10
C GLY A 294 2.64 10.25 19.34
N PRO A 295 2.71 8.99 19.76
CA PRO A 295 3.99 8.35 20.06
C PRO A 295 4.92 8.21 18.84
N ALA A 296 4.35 8.05 17.62
CA ALA A 296 5.10 7.83 16.38
C ALA A 296 5.06 9.02 15.42
N ILE A 297 4.23 10.04 15.68
CA ILE A 297 3.99 11.18 14.80
C ILE A 297 4.21 12.47 15.56
N VAL A 298 5.06 13.34 15.03
CA VAL A 298 5.21 14.72 15.49
C VAL A 298 4.07 15.55 14.94
N GLU A 299 3.87 15.47 13.63
CA GLU A 299 2.88 16.26 12.90
C GLU A 299 2.35 15.48 11.69
N TYR A 300 1.06 15.71 11.40
CA TYR A 300 0.45 15.33 10.12
C TYR A 300 -0.34 16.54 9.59
N ARG A 301 -0.04 16.95 8.36
CA ARG A 301 -0.75 18.03 7.66
C ARG A 301 -1.24 17.53 6.31
N GLY A 302 -2.30 18.12 5.79
CA GLY A 302 -2.80 17.76 4.47
C GLY A 302 -4.13 18.48 4.16
N ASN A 303 -4.62 18.23 2.99
CA ASN A 303 -5.96 18.64 2.57
C ASN A 303 -6.96 17.59 3.08
N CYS A 304 -8.11 18.00 3.56
CA CYS A 304 -9.20 17.11 3.97
C CYS A 304 -10.55 17.78 3.72
N PRO A 305 -11.56 17.05 3.21
CA PRO A 305 -11.45 15.69 2.63
C PRO A 305 -10.76 15.71 1.28
N HIS A 306 -10.22 14.56 0.85
CA HIS A 306 -9.75 14.44 -0.52
C HIS A 306 -10.95 14.27 -1.46
N PRO A 307 -11.01 14.97 -2.60
CA PRO A 307 -12.09 14.81 -3.56
C PRO A 307 -12.13 13.38 -4.12
N SER A 308 -13.35 12.89 -4.38
CA SER A 308 -13.61 11.57 -4.96
C SER A 308 -13.25 11.51 -6.44
#